data_17995fba925ce4b57dbb1fe03c5a715b
#
_entry.id   17995fba925ce4b57dbb1fe03c5a715b
#
_cell.length_a   1.000
_cell.length_b   1.000
_cell.length_c   1.000
_cell.angle_alpha   90.00
_cell.angle_beta   90.00
_cell.angle_gamma   90.00
#
_symmetry.space_group_name_H-M   'P 1'
#
loop_
_entity.id
_entity.type
_entity.pdbx_description
1 polymer ?
#
loop_
_entity_poly.entity_id
_entity_poly.type
_entity_poly.pdbx_seq_one_letter_code
_entity_poly.pdbx_strand_id
1 'polypeptide(L)'
;VYAISVALIGPLMRIITLKVHAHRLLPILVAIFIISNIVGMLAPNFNVLLLSRLMSATMHAPFFGVCMSVAATVASPAKKTQAIALVQAGLTIAVMLGVPFGSFLGGFANWRVVFGFMIVLAIITMLGMIKFVPNVSLSAEANISKELTVFKNPHILIVIAIIVFGYSGVFTTYTFMEPMIRDFSPFKIVGLTVCLFMFGLGGVIGNLITGNVPENKLTKNLYLTFLLLFLTIVLFVTVIQNSILALTICFLFGFGTFGTTPLLNSKIILSAKEAPLLASTLAASIFNVANFLGAIIGSILLSVGLPYIQITMISGGIIVLGMFLNLVNQLYEKKHVTFNEYS
;
A
#
# COMPACT_ATOMS: atom_id res chain seq x y z
N VAL A 1 5.14 -9.86 9.38
CA VAL A 1 6.59 -9.68 9.26
C VAL A 1 6.93 -8.73 8.12
N TYR A 2 6.58 -8.99 6.86
CA TYR A 2 6.97 -8.18 5.70
C TYR A 2 6.64 -6.68 5.86
N ALA A 3 5.39 -6.34 6.18
CA ALA A 3 4.93 -4.95 6.27
C ALA A 3 5.69 -4.15 7.35
N ILE A 4 5.86 -4.71 8.55
CA ILE A 4 6.63 -4.03 9.61
C ILE A 4 8.10 -3.90 9.24
N SER A 5 8.66 -4.87 8.54
CA SER A 5 10.04 -4.80 8.06
C SER A 5 10.21 -3.69 7.01
N VAL A 6 9.27 -3.54 6.07
CA VAL A 6 9.28 -2.41 5.12
C VAL A 6 9.16 -1.07 5.85
N ALA A 7 8.29 -0.99 6.87
CA ALA A 7 8.08 0.23 7.63
C ALA A 7 9.32 0.68 8.43
N LEU A 8 10.04 -0.26 9.04
CA LEU A 8 11.19 0.03 9.90
C LEU A 8 12.52 0.07 9.12
N ILE A 9 12.73 -0.92 8.24
CA ILE A 9 14.00 -1.07 7.51
C ILE A 9 14.03 -0.13 6.29
N GLY A 10 12.89 0.16 5.68
CA GLY A 10 12.79 0.99 4.49
C GLY A 10 13.46 2.36 4.64
N PRO A 11 13.12 3.18 5.65
CA PRO A 11 13.78 4.46 5.91
C PRO A 11 15.28 4.33 6.18
N LEU A 12 15.70 3.29 6.94
CA LEU A 12 17.12 3.02 7.22
C LEU A 12 17.89 2.70 5.94
N MET A 13 17.35 1.82 5.10
CA MET A 13 17.97 1.45 3.83
C MET A 13 18.03 2.64 2.88
N ARG A 14 17.03 3.55 2.91
CA ARG A 14 17.08 4.79 2.15
C ARG A 14 18.26 5.65 2.57
N ILE A 15 18.52 5.80 3.87
CA ILE A 15 19.66 6.57 4.41
C ILE A 15 20.99 5.94 3.97
N ILE A 16 21.13 4.62 4.12
CA ILE A 16 22.37 3.89 3.78
C ILE A 16 22.68 4.00 2.27
N THR A 17 21.65 4.02 1.43
CA THR A 17 21.79 4.01 -0.02
C THR A 17 21.83 5.40 -0.66
N LEU A 18 21.75 6.50 0.11
CA LEU A 18 21.73 7.89 -0.41
C LEU A 18 22.89 8.22 -1.35
N LYS A 19 24.08 7.71 -1.05
CA LYS A 19 25.31 8.00 -1.83
C LYS A 19 25.54 7.07 -3.02
N VAL A 20 24.68 6.07 -3.20
CA VAL A 20 24.85 5.08 -4.28
C VAL A 20 24.11 5.55 -5.53
N HIS A 21 24.81 5.56 -6.66
CA HIS A 21 24.22 5.95 -7.95
C HIS A 21 23.07 5.01 -8.35
N ALA A 22 22.00 5.57 -8.90
CA ALA A 22 20.78 4.82 -9.23
C ALA A 22 21.02 3.61 -10.13
N HIS A 23 21.88 3.77 -11.17
CA HIS A 23 22.18 2.70 -12.14
C HIS A 23 22.86 1.48 -11.52
N ARG A 24 23.53 1.63 -10.37
CA ARG A 24 24.12 0.50 -9.61
C ARG A 24 23.18 0.01 -8.54
N LEU A 25 22.48 0.93 -7.86
CA LEU A 25 21.61 0.60 -6.75
C LEU A 25 20.39 -0.23 -7.16
N LEU A 26 19.73 0.16 -8.26
CA LEU A 26 18.51 -0.54 -8.69
C LEU A 26 18.76 -2.02 -9.04
N PRO A 27 19.78 -2.39 -9.84
CA PRO A 27 20.09 -3.82 -10.06
C PRO A 27 20.46 -4.57 -8.77
N ILE A 28 21.19 -3.95 -7.84
CA ILE A 28 21.53 -4.56 -6.55
C ILE A 28 20.27 -4.86 -5.74
N LEU A 29 19.32 -3.92 -5.66
CA LEU A 29 18.06 -4.12 -4.96
C LEU A 29 17.22 -5.23 -5.59
N VAL A 30 17.18 -5.29 -6.92
CA VAL A 30 16.49 -6.38 -7.64
C VAL A 30 17.22 -7.73 -7.43
N ALA A 31 18.55 -7.75 -7.39
CA ALA A 31 19.31 -8.97 -7.07
C ALA A 31 18.98 -9.49 -5.66
N ILE A 32 18.88 -8.60 -4.66
CA ILE A 32 18.42 -8.96 -3.32
C ILE A 32 17.01 -9.56 -3.37
N PHE A 33 16.11 -8.98 -4.18
CA PHE A 33 14.76 -9.52 -4.37
C PHE A 33 14.77 -10.91 -5.01
N ILE A 34 15.59 -11.13 -6.04
CA ILE A 34 15.75 -12.45 -6.68
C ILE A 34 16.23 -13.47 -5.67
N ILE A 35 17.32 -13.16 -4.94
CA ILE A 35 17.89 -14.08 -3.92
C ILE A 35 16.85 -14.38 -2.84
N SER A 36 16.14 -13.36 -2.34
CA SER A 36 15.09 -13.54 -1.34
C SER A 36 13.96 -14.46 -1.81
N ASN A 37 13.57 -14.35 -3.09
CA ASN A 37 12.53 -15.22 -3.65
C ASN A 37 13.05 -16.65 -3.92
N ILE A 38 14.32 -16.82 -4.27
CA ILE A 38 14.94 -18.17 -4.34
C ILE A 38 14.93 -18.82 -2.96
N VAL A 39 15.34 -18.10 -1.91
CA VAL A 39 15.28 -18.60 -0.52
C VAL A 39 13.84 -18.95 -0.13
N GLY A 40 12.85 -18.12 -0.50
CA GLY A 40 11.44 -18.37 -0.25
C GLY A 40 10.91 -19.59 -1.01
N MET A 41 11.28 -19.75 -2.28
CA MET A 41 10.88 -20.90 -3.11
C MET A 41 11.43 -22.23 -2.57
N LEU A 42 12.65 -22.22 -2.08
CA LEU A 42 13.34 -23.39 -1.55
C LEU A 42 13.11 -23.61 -0.04
N ALA A 43 12.32 -22.76 0.63
CA ALA A 43 12.14 -22.79 2.08
C ALA A 43 11.63 -24.16 2.56
N PRO A 44 12.40 -24.87 3.42
CA PRO A 44 12.00 -26.16 3.98
C PRO A 44 11.01 -26.00 5.15
N ASN A 45 10.99 -24.81 5.78
CA ASN A 45 10.16 -24.52 6.94
C ASN A 45 9.75 -23.04 6.97
N PHE A 46 8.83 -22.73 7.89
CA PHE A 46 8.27 -21.38 8.03
C PHE A 46 9.31 -20.32 8.42
N ASN A 47 10.33 -20.66 9.22
CA ASN A 47 11.36 -19.71 9.64
C ASN A 47 12.21 -19.23 8.46
N VAL A 48 12.59 -20.12 7.55
CA VAL A 48 13.32 -19.77 6.32
C VAL A 48 12.43 -18.92 5.40
N LEU A 49 11.14 -19.24 5.32
CA LEU A 49 10.18 -18.40 4.59
C LEU A 49 10.10 -16.99 5.19
N LEU A 50 10.03 -16.86 6.52
CA LEU A 50 10.08 -15.55 7.19
C LEU A 50 11.36 -14.78 6.88
N LEU A 51 12.51 -15.45 6.93
CA LEU A 51 13.79 -14.84 6.57
C LEU A 51 13.78 -14.29 5.14
N SER A 52 13.23 -15.06 4.19
CA SER A 52 13.09 -14.61 2.81
C SER A 52 12.24 -13.32 2.71
N ARG A 53 11.20 -13.21 3.52
CA ARG A 53 10.33 -12.00 3.55
C ARG A 53 11.03 -10.79 4.18
N LEU A 54 11.84 -11.00 5.23
CA LEU A 54 12.70 -9.98 5.80
C LEU A 54 13.69 -9.44 4.76
N MET A 55 14.39 -10.34 4.07
CA MET A 55 15.33 -9.96 2.99
C MET A 55 14.62 -9.17 1.89
N SER A 56 13.45 -9.62 1.43
CA SER A 56 12.68 -8.94 0.40
C SER A 56 12.20 -7.56 0.83
N ALA A 57 11.88 -7.36 2.12
CA ALA A 57 11.45 -6.08 2.67
C ALA A 57 12.55 -5.01 2.63
N THR A 58 13.83 -5.39 2.73
CA THR A 58 14.96 -4.43 2.72
C THR A 58 15.06 -3.64 1.42
N MET A 59 14.64 -4.22 0.30
CA MET A 59 14.72 -3.58 -1.01
C MET A 59 13.49 -2.74 -1.38
N HIS A 60 12.31 -3.04 -0.80
CA HIS A 60 11.03 -2.52 -1.28
C HIS A 60 10.95 -0.99 -1.26
N ALA A 61 11.14 -0.36 -0.11
CA ALA A 61 11.02 1.09 0.02
C ALA A 61 12.11 1.87 -0.74
N PRO A 62 13.41 1.52 -0.65
CA PRO A 62 14.44 2.20 -1.44
C PRO A 62 14.26 2.00 -2.93
N PHE A 63 13.82 0.82 -3.39
CA PHE A 63 13.56 0.56 -4.79
C PHE A 63 12.54 1.53 -5.38
N PHE A 64 11.36 1.65 -4.76
CA PHE A 64 10.31 2.58 -5.22
C PHE A 64 10.78 4.03 -5.17
N GLY A 65 11.43 4.45 -4.08
CA GLY A 65 11.93 5.81 -3.94
C GLY A 65 12.96 6.18 -5.02
N VAL A 66 13.88 5.26 -5.35
CA VAL A 66 14.88 5.47 -6.39
C VAL A 66 14.22 5.45 -7.78
N CYS A 67 13.30 4.53 -8.07
CA CYS A 67 12.58 4.51 -9.35
C CYS A 67 11.83 5.83 -9.61
N MET A 68 11.11 6.36 -8.61
CA MET A 68 10.42 7.64 -8.73
C MET A 68 11.39 8.80 -8.96
N SER A 69 12.51 8.82 -8.23
CA SER A 69 13.54 9.86 -8.36
C SER A 69 14.19 9.84 -9.73
N VAL A 70 14.53 8.66 -10.26
CA VAL A 70 15.08 8.50 -11.62
C VAL A 70 14.05 8.97 -12.65
N ALA A 71 12.80 8.52 -12.53
CA ALA A 71 11.73 8.92 -13.45
C ALA A 71 11.54 10.46 -13.49
N ALA A 72 11.56 11.11 -12.32
CA ALA A 72 11.46 12.56 -12.20
C ALA A 72 12.68 13.30 -12.75
N THR A 73 13.88 12.70 -12.65
CA THR A 73 15.14 13.32 -13.12
C THR A 73 15.30 13.22 -14.64
N VAL A 74 14.89 12.11 -15.21
CA VAL A 74 14.99 11.85 -16.68
C VAL A 74 13.89 12.58 -17.45
N ALA A 75 12.74 12.80 -16.83
CA ALA A 75 11.62 13.48 -17.46
C ALA A 75 11.88 14.98 -17.64
N SER A 76 11.37 15.55 -18.74
CA SER A 76 11.35 17.01 -18.90
C SER A 76 10.57 17.69 -17.78
N PRO A 77 10.88 18.95 -17.41
CA PRO A 77 10.23 19.66 -16.29
C PRO A 77 8.69 19.60 -16.33
N ALA A 78 8.10 19.73 -17.51
CA ALA A 78 6.65 19.68 -17.72
C ALA A 78 6.04 18.27 -17.53
N LYS A 79 6.85 17.21 -17.59
CA LYS A 79 6.38 15.80 -17.53
C LYS A 79 6.78 15.05 -16.26
N LYS A 80 7.44 15.71 -15.31
CA LYS A 80 7.92 15.05 -14.07
C LYS A 80 6.81 14.33 -13.30
N THR A 81 5.69 15.01 -13.08
CA THR A 81 4.52 14.42 -12.39
C THR A 81 3.97 13.21 -13.14
N GLN A 82 3.90 13.29 -14.48
CA GLN A 82 3.45 12.18 -15.30
C GLN A 82 4.41 10.97 -15.21
N ALA A 83 5.72 11.20 -15.18
CA ALA A 83 6.72 10.12 -15.05
C ALA A 83 6.61 9.41 -13.70
N ILE A 84 6.43 10.15 -12.60
CA ILE A 84 6.17 9.59 -11.27
C ILE A 84 4.86 8.79 -11.27
N ALA A 85 3.80 9.32 -11.87
CA ALA A 85 2.52 8.65 -11.97
C ALA A 85 2.60 7.31 -12.74
N LEU A 86 3.44 7.21 -13.77
CA LEU A 86 3.68 5.95 -14.49
C LEU A 86 4.33 4.87 -13.61
N VAL A 87 5.26 5.24 -12.73
CA VAL A 87 5.84 4.29 -11.76
C VAL A 87 4.77 3.81 -10.77
N GLN A 88 3.92 4.70 -10.30
CA GLN A 88 2.78 4.36 -9.43
C GLN A 88 1.75 3.48 -10.14
N ALA A 89 1.45 3.77 -11.41
CA ALA A 89 0.53 2.96 -12.22
C ALA A 89 1.03 1.51 -12.34
N GLY A 90 2.36 1.30 -12.47
CA GLY A 90 2.96 -0.04 -12.44
C GLY A 90 2.60 -0.83 -11.20
N LEU A 91 2.64 -0.21 -10.00
CA LEU A 91 2.23 -0.85 -8.76
C LEU A 91 0.73 -1.23 -8.78
N THR A 92 -0.12 -0.33 -9.24
CA THR A 92 -1.56 -0.57 -9.29
C THR A 92 -1.91 -1.71 -10.26
N ILE A 93 -1.28 -1.75 -11.43
CA ILE A 93 -1.42 -2.83 -12.41
C ILE A 93 -0.89 -4.15 -11.83
N ALA A 94 0.24 -4.12 -11.12
CA ALA A 94 0.80 -5.31 -10.47
C ALA A 94 -0.15 -5.88 -9.41
N VAL A 95 -0.85 -5.06 -8.64
CA VAL A 95 -1.88 -5.54 -7.70
C VAL A 95 -3.08 -6.10 -8.44
N MET A 96 -3.57 -5.39 -9.48
CA MET A 96 -4.75 -5.81 -10.24
C MET A 96 -4.57 -7.16 -10.94
N LEU A 97 -3.40 -7.40 -11.53
CA LEU A 97 -3.11 -8.63 -12.27
C LEU A 97 -2.34 -9.66 -11.44
N GLY A 98 -1.40 -9.21 -10.62
CA GLY A 98 -0.48 -10.07 -9.88
C GLY A 98 -1.16 -10.84 -8.75
N VAL A 99 -2.09 -10.21 -8.01
CA VAL A 99 -2.82 -10.88 -6.92
C VAL A 99 -3.70 -12.02 -7.44
N PRO A 100 -4.61 -11.81 -8.44
CA PRO A 100 -5.40 -12.89 -9.00
C PRO A 100 -4.55 -13.98 -9.63
N PHE A 101 -3.53 -13.59 -10.40
CA PHE A 101 -2.65 -14.54 -11.08
C PHE A 101 -1.80 -15.35 -10.09
N GLY A 102 -1.29 -14.70 -9.04
CA GLY A 102 -0.57 -15.37 -7.96
C GLY A 102 -1.45 -16.37 -7.20
N SER A 103 -2.70 -15.98 -6.88
CA SER A 103 -3.69 -16.87 -6.25
C SER A 103 -4.04 -18.05 -7.15
N PHE A 104 -4.24 -17.81 -8.46
CA PHE A 104 -4.48 -18.88 -9.44
C PHE A 104 -3.31 -19.86 -9.52
N LEU A 105 -2.09 -19.37 -9.70
CA LEU A 105 -0.89 -20.23 -9.74
C LEU A 105 -0.69 -21.02 -8.44
N GLY A 106 -0.85 -20.37 -7.30
CA GLY A 106 -0.70 -20.99 -5.99
C GLY A 106 -1.75 -22.07 -5.71
N GLY A 107 -2.98 -21.83 -6.16
CA GLY A 107 -4.10 -22.77 -6.00
C GLY A 107 -4.09 -23.94 -7.01
N PHE A 108 -3.60 -23.68 -8.24
CA PHE A 108 -3.58 -24.68 -9.30
C PHE A 108 -2.35 -25.62 -9.23
N ALA A 109 -1.19 -25.08 -8.85
CA ALA A 109 0.06 -25.87 -8.80
C ALA A 109 0.59 -25.98 -7.35
N ASN A 110 1.37 -25.02 -6.92
CA ASN A 110 1.96 -24.95 -5.58
C ASN A 110 2.37 -23.50 -5.30
N TRP A 111 2.28 -23.04 -4.07
CA TRP A 111 2.70 -21.71 -3.67
C TRP A 111 4.16 -21.37 -4.05
N ARG A 112 5.06 -22.36 -4.15
CA ARG A 112 6.45 -22.18 -4.59
C ARG A 112 6.56 -21.69 -6.03
N VAL A 113 5.62 -22.06 -6.89
CA VAL A 113 5.59 -21.63 -8.30
C VAL A 113 5.39 -20.12 -8.40
N VAL A 114 4.66 -19.53 -7.46
CA VAL A 114 4.50 -18.06 -7.38
C VAL A 114 5.85 -17.36 -7.18
N PHE A 115 6.72 -17.90 -6.33
CA PHE A 115 8.08 -17.36 -6.15
C PHE A 115 8.91 -17.52 -7.44
N GLY A 116 8.83 -18.67 -8.11
CA GLY A 116 9.49 -18.89 -9.40
C GLY A 116 9.06 -17.85 -10.44
N PHE A 117 7.78 -17.58 -10.54
CA PHE A 117 7.23 -16.54 -11.42
C PHE A 117 7.78 -15.14 -11.07
N MET A 118 7.82 -14.78 -9.78
CA MET A 118 8.41 -13.51 -9.34
C MET A 118 9.89 -13.41 -9.68
N ILE A 119 10.65 -14.50 -9.59
CA ILE A 119 12.08 -14.56 -9.97
C ILE A 119 12.23 -14.23 -11.46
N VAL A 120 11.44 -14.86 -12.34
CA VAL A 120 11.49 -14.63 -13.79
C VAL A 120 11.21 -13.16 -14.10
N LEU A 121 10.15 -12.57 -13.54
CA LEU A 121 9.84 -11.16 -13.73
C LEU A 121 10.94 -10.23 -13.20
N ALA A 122 11.54 -10.58 -12.06
CA ALA A 122 12.63 -9.81 -11.47
C ALA A 122 13.89 -9.86 -12.34
N ILE A 123 14.23 -10.99 -12.96
CA ILE A 123 15.34 -11.12 -13.89
C ILE A 123 15.11 -10.24 -15.13
N ILE A 124 13.91 -10.27 -15.71
CA ILE A 124 13.55 -9.41 -16.85
C ILE A 124 13.69 -7.94 -16.46
N THR A 125 13.18 -7.57 -15.28
CA THR A 125 13.29 -6.21 -14.73
C THR A 125 14.75 -5.80 -14.53
N MET A 126 15.59 -6.67 -13.96
CA MET A 126 17.01 -6.42 -13.74
C MET A 126 17.75 -6.17 -15.05
N LEU A 127 17.52 -7.00 -16.07
CA LEU A 127 18.12 -6.85 -17.41
C LEU A 127 17.68 -5.52 -18.06
N GLY A 128 16.40 -5.17 -17.94
CA GLY A 128 15.88 -3.88 -18.38
C GLY A 128 16.53 -2.70 -17.68
N MET A 129 16.71 -2.79 -16.35
CA MET A 129 17.36 -1.72 -15.58
C MET A 129 18.83 -1.54 -15.93
N ILE A 130 19.58 -2.62 -16.10
CA ILE A 130 20.99 -2.56 -16.51
C ILE A 130 21.12 -1.89 -17.87
N LYS A 131 20.20 -2.15 -18.80
CA LYS A 131 20.24 -1.63 -20.15
C LYS A 131 19.75 -0.18 -20.29
N PHE A 132 18.70 0.20 -19.57
CA PHE A 132 17.94 1.43 -19.83
C PHE A 132 18.06 2.51 -18.74
N VAL A 133 18.49 2.16 -17.51
CA VAL A 133 18.60 3.18 -16.45
C VAL A 133 19.87 3.99 -16.64
N PRO A 134 19.76 5.31 -16.88
CA PRO A 134 20.92 6.16 -17.09
C PRO A 134 21.71 6.37 -15.79
N ASN A 135 22.97 6.75 -15.93
CA ASN A 135 23.83 7.11 -14.81
C ASN A 135 23.45 8.50 -14.30
N VAL A 136 22.41 8.58 -13.46
CA VAL A 136 22.00 9.81 -12.80
C VAL A 136 22.45 9.81 -11.35
N SER A 137 23.09 10.90 -10.95
CA SER A 137 23.34 11.18 -9.53
C SER A 137 22.05 11.65 -8.88
N LEU A 138 21.55 10.90 -7.91
CA LEU A 138 20.44 11.32 -7.08
C LEU A 138 21.04 12.21 -5.98
N SER A 139 21.25 13.48 -6.29
CA SER A 139 21.66 14.49 -5.29
C SER A 139 20.51 14.71 -4.32
N ALA A 140 20.56 13.98 -3.23
CA ALA A 140 19.70 14.25 -2.09
C ALA A 140 20.51 15.09 -1.09
N GLU A 141 20.35 16.38 -1.13
CA GLU A 141 20.54 17.23 0.05
C GLU A 141 19.42 16.96 1.06
N ALA A 142 19.23 15.68 1.41
CA ALA A 142 18.28 15.29 2.45
C ALA A 142 18.92 15.60 3.79
N ASN A 143 18.57 16.73 4.36
CA ASN A 143 18.94 17.05 5.74
C ASN A 143 17.97 16.32 6.68
N ILE A 144 18.34 15.06 7.04
CA ILE A 144 17.55 14.16 7.89
C ILE A 144 17.09 14.86 9.18
N SER A 145 17.91 15.73 9.73
CA SER A 145 17.59 16.47 10.95
C SER A 145 16.43 17.45 10.74
N LYS A 146 16.38 18.16 9.60
CA LYS A 146 15.23 19.02 9.24
C LYS A 146 13.99 18.19 8.92
N GLU A 147 14.16 17.03 8.33
CA GLU A 147 13.08 16.15 7.98
C GLU A 147 12.37 15.58 9.23
N LEU A 148 13.10 15.28 10.30
CA LEU A 148 12.53 14.80 11.57
C LEU A 148 11.69 15.87 12.30
N THR A 149 11.87 17.16 12.02
CA THR A 149 11.05 18.22 12.63
C THR A 149 9.58 18.16 12.18
N VAL A 150 9.29 17.53 11.04
CA VAL A 150 7.94 17.29 10.53
C VAL A 150 7.06 16.53 11.55
N PHE A 151 7.66 15.62 12.32
CA PHE A 151 6.94 14.88 13.39
C PHE A 151 6.53 15.75 14.60
N LYS A 152 7.03 16.99 14.70
CA LYS A 152 6.60 17.92 15.75
C LYS A 152 5.28 18.64 15.39
N ASN A 153 4.83 18.57 14.16
CA ASN A 153 3.60 19.21 13.71
C ASN A 153 2.35 18.36 14.09
N PRO A 154 1.46 18.85 14.97
CA PRO A 154 0.27 18.12 15.39
C PRO A 154 -0.64 17.71 14.24
N HIS A 155 -0.76 18.55 13.19
CA HIS A 155 -1.56 18.25 12.02
C HIS A 155 -1.08 16.98 11.31
N ILE A 156 0.23 16.83 11.16
CA ILE A 156 0.84 15.63 10.56
C ILE A 156 0.57 14.40 11.42
N LEU A 157 0.69 14.52 12.75
CA LEU A 157 0.40 13.43 13.67
C LEU A 157 -1.05 12.96 13.58
N ILE A 158 -2.01 13.88 13.42
CA ILE A 158 -3.42 13.52 13.22
C ILE A 158 -3.61 12.77 11.90
N VAL A 159 -2.99 13.23 10.80
CA VAL A 159 -3.06 12.54 9.50
C VAL A 159 -2.42 11.15 9.58
N ILE A 160 -1.28 11.01 10.26
CA ILE A 160 -0.65 9.72 10.55
C ILE A 160 -1.63 8.82 11.31
N ALA A 161 -2.29 9.33 12.36
CA ALA A 161 -3.26 8.56 13.12
C ALA A 161 -4.47 8.11 12.29
N ILE A 162 -4.95 8.94 11.34
CA ILE A 162 -6.00 8.54 10.40
C ILE A 162 -5.56 7.35 9.56
N ILE A 163 -4.32 7.35 9.06
CA ILE A 163 -3.79 6.24 8.26
C ILE A 163 -3.58 5.01 9.13
N VAL A 164 -2.87 5.14 10.26
CA VAL A 164 -2.48 4.00 11.09
C VAL A 164 -3.71 3.33 11.71
N PHE A 165 -4.58 4.08 12.33
CA PHE A 165 -5.74 3.53 13.04
C PHE A 165 -6.96 3.36 12.15
N GLY A 166 -7.26 4.32 11.27
CA GLY A 166 -8.42 4.22 10.38
C GLY A 166 -8.24 3.20 9.28
N TYR A 167 -7.11 3.24 8.58
CA TYR A 167 -6.87 2.37 7.42
C TYR A 167 -6.43 0.96 7.81
N SER A 168 -5.99 0.71 9.06
CA SER A 168 -5.72 -0.65 9.54
C SER A 168 -6.95 -1.55 9.49
N GLY A 169 -8.16 -1.02 9.66
CA GLY A 169 -9.40 -1.77 9.48
C GLY A 169 -9.55 -2.37 8.08
N VAL A 170 -9.08 -1.69 7.03
CA VAL A 170 -9.03 -2.23 5.67
C VAL A 170 -8.18 -3.50 5.63
N PHE A 171 -6.97 -3.44 6.20
CA PHE A 171 -6.04 -4.57 6.19
C PHE A 171 -6.46 -5.72 7.11
N THR A 172 -7.24 -5.45 8.14
CA THR A 172 -7.85 -6.50 8.98
C THR A 172 -8.78 -7.39 8.15
N THR A 173 -9.57 -6.84 7.23
CA THR A 173 -10.42 -7.60 6.31
C THR A 173 -9.65 -8.13 5.12
N TYR A 174 -8.81 -7.29 4.49
CA TYR A 174 -8.07 -7.67 3.28
C TYR A 174 -7.16 -8.89 3.48
N THR A 175 -6.50 -9.00 4.64
CA THR A 175 -5.63 -10.15 4.95
C THR A 175 -6.36 -11.49 4.89
N PHE A 176 -7.64 -11.50 5.22
CA PHE A 176 -8.47 -12.71 5.24
C PHE A 176 -9.51 -12.75 4.11
N MET A 177 -9.43 -11.85 3.14
CA MET A 177 -10.37 -11.77 2.03
C MET A 177 -10.41 -13.07 1.21
N GLU A 178 -9.25 -13.64 0.89
CA GLU A 178 -9.16 -14.90 0.13
C GLU A 178 -9.77 -16.09 0.89
N PRO A 179 -9.42 -16.36 2.17
CA PRO A 179 -10.12 -17.37 2.97
C PRO A 179 -11.62 -17.12 3.08
N MET A 180 -12.06 -15.89 3.28
CA MET A 180 -13.49 -15.57 3.34
C MET A 180 -14.20 -15.90 2.04
N ILE A 181 -13.63 -15.57 0.87
CA ILE A 181 -14.18 -15.92 -0.44
C ILE A 181 -14.24 -17.45 -0.60
N ARG A 182 -13.19 -18.15 -0.19
CA ARG A 182 -13.10 -19.61 -0.31
C ARG A 182 -14.14 -20.33 0.55
N ASP A 183 -14.35 -19.86 1.77
CA ASP A 183 -15.19 -20.53 2.76
C ASP A 183 -16.70 -20.23 2.57
N PHE A 184 -17.04 -19.02 2.12
CA PHE A 184 -18.44 -18.56 2.06
C PHE A 184 -18.98 -18.36 0.66
N SER A 185 -18.14 -18.26 -0.36
CA SER A 185 -18.61 -18.10 -1.74
C SER A 185 -18.87 -19.46 -2.41
N PRO A 186 -19.87 -19.57 -3.27
CA PRO A 186 -20.12 -20.76 -4.08
C PRO A 186 -19.03 -21.00 -5.13
N PHE A 187 -18.04 -20.12 -5.21
CA PHE A 187 -17.00 -20.17 -6.22
C PHE A 187 -15.89 -21.15 -5.86
N LYS A 188 -15.45 -21.92 -6.88
CA LYS A 188 -14.20 -22.70 -6.89
C LYS A 188 -13.03 -21.78 -7.24
N ILE A 189 -11.83 -22.33 -7.41
CA ILE A 189 -10.57 -21.59 -7.67
C ILE A 189 -10.71 -20.51 -8.76
N VAL A 190 -11.38 -20.81 -9.87
CA VAL A 190 -11.58 -19.84 -10.97
C VAL A 190 -12.42 -18.64 -10.52
N GLY A 191 -13.49 -18.88 -9.76
CA GLY A 191 -14.33 -17.81 -9.24
C GLY A 191 -13.62 -16.95 -8.19
N LEU A 192 -12.78 -17.55 -7.33
CA LEU A 192 -11.90 -16.82 -6.44
C LEU A 192 -11.00 -15.85 -7.22
N THR A 193 -10.35 -16.35 -8.29
CA THR A 193 -9.48 -15.54 -9.15
C THR A 193 -10.24 -14.36 -9.76
N VAL A 194 -11.49 -14.57 -10.21
CA VAL A 194 -12.34 -13.49 -10.75
C VAL A 194 -12.69 -12.47 -9.66
N CYS A 195 -13.03 -12.90 -8.44
CA CYS A 195 -13.28 -12.00 -7.32
C CYS A 195 -12.06 -11.11 -7.00
N LEU A 196 -10.88 -11.70 -6.97
CA LEU A 196 -9.62 -10.96 -6.74
C LEU A 196 -9.31 -10.02 -7.91
N PHE A 197 -9.61 -10.41 -9.15
CA PHE A 197 -9.51 -9.53 -10.31
C PHE A 197 -10.47 -8.33 -10.22
N MET A 198 -11.71 -8.56 -9.80
CA MET A 198 -12.69 -7.48 -9.57
C MET A 198 -12.24 -6.53 -8.47
N PHE A 199 -11.64 -7.05 -7.40
CA PHE A 199 -11.00 -6.21 -6.36
C PHE A 199 -9.88 -5.33 -6.95
N GLY A 200 -8.99 -5.91 -7.74
CA GLY A 200 -7.93 -5.16 -8.40
C GLY A 200 -8.45 -4.13 -9.39
N LEU A 201 -9.46 -4.48 -10.20
CA LEU A 201 -10.11 -3.59 -11.16
C LEU A 201 -10.78 -2.40 -10.46
N GLY A 202 -11.53 -2.69 -9.40
CA GLY A 202 -12.11 -1.65 -8.53
C GLY A 202 -11.02 -0.72 -7.99
N GLY A 203 -9.90 -1.29 -7.56
CA GLY A 203 -8.75 -0.54 -7.06
C GLY A 203 -8.14 0.42 -8.08
N VAL A 204 -7.95 -0.03 -9.33
CA VAL A 204 -7.47 0.85 -10.42
C VAL A 204 -8.43 2.00 -10.65
N ILE A 205 -9.73 1.71 -10.80
CA ILE A 205 -10.75 2.73 -11.07
C ILE A 205 -10.86 3.70 -9.89
N GLY A 206 -10.89 3.19 -8.66
CA GLY A 206 -10.92 4.00 -7.45
C GLY A 206 -9.73 4.95 -7.36
N ASN A 207 -8.51 4.45 -7.57
CA ASN A 207 -7.29 5.24 -7.55
C ASN A 207 -7.30 6.35 -8.61
N LEU A 208 -7.71 6.04 -9.85
CA LEU A 208 -7.78 7.01 -10.94
C LEU A 208 -8.81 8.12 -10.67
N ILE A 209 -9.98 7.78 -10.14
CA ILE A 209 -11.04 8.75 -9.84
C ILE A 209 -10.62 9.65 -8.69
N THR A 210 -10.13 9.10 -7.60
CA THR A 210 -9.80 9.87 -6.40
C THR A 210 -8.46 10.58 -6.51
N GLY A 211 -7.53 10.09 -7.33
CA GLY A 211 -6.26 10.75 -7.61
C GLY A 211 -6.40 12.11 -8.31
N ASN A 212 -7.55 12.37 -8.94
CA ASN A 212 -7.87 13.63 -9.60
C ASN A 212 -8.75 14.56 -8.73
N VAL A 213 -8.97 14.23 -7.46
CA VAL A 213 -9.79 15.05 -6.56
C VAL A 213 -9.03 16.33 -6.16
N PRO A 214 -9.61 17.52 -6.36
CA PRO A 214 -8.98 18.78 -5.97
C PRO A 214 -8.88 18.93 -4.44
N GLU A 215 -7.89 19.69 -3.98
CA GLU A 215 -7.54 19.83 -2.56
C GLU A 215 -8.73 20.23 -1.67
N ASN A 216 -9.57 21.15 -2.12
CA ASN A 216 -10.74 21.62 -1.38
C ASN A 216 -11.84 20.56 -1.19
N LYS A 217 -11.77 19.43 -1.90
CA LYS A 217 -12.72 18.32 -1.80
C LYS A 217 -12.13 17.07 -1.13
N LEU A 218 -10.85 17.09 -0.75
CA LEU A 218 -10.17 15.91 -0.18
C LEU A 218 -10.89 15.35 1.05
N THR A 219 -11.21 16.20 2.03
CA THR A 219 -11.85 15.78 3.28
C THR A 219 -13.22 15.15 3.02
N LYS A 220 -14.05 15.75 2.14
CA LYS A 220 -15.35 15.19 1.77
C LYS A 220 -15.22 13.83 1.09
N ASN A 221 -14.31 13.72 0.12
CA ASN A 221 -14.11 12.45 -0.60
C ASN A 221 -13.52 11.37 0.30
N LEU A 222 -12.69 11.74 1.27
CA LEU A 222 -12.18 10.82 2.27
C LEU A 222 -13.31 10.24 3.15
N TYR A 223 -14.29 11.05 3.54
CA TYR A 223 -15.49 10.54 4.22
C TYR A 223 -16.27 9.56 3.33
N LEU A 224 -16.47 9.89 2.05
CA LEU A 224 -17.20 9.04 1.12
C LEU A 224 -16.50 7.70 0.91
N THR A 225 -15.18 7.69 0.75
CA THR A 225 -14.42 6.45 0.60
C THR A 225 -14.36 5.63 1.89
N PHE A 226 -14.23 6.23 3.05
CA PHE A 226 -14.34 5.54 4.33
C PHE A 226 -15.74 4.96 4.57
N LEU A 227 -16.81 5.70 4.22
CA LEU A 227 -18.17 5.19 4.31
C LEU A 227 -18.37 3.99 3.37
N LEU A 228 -17.87 4.07 2.15
CA LEU A 228 -17.90 2.96 1.21
C LEU A 228 -17.16 1.74 1.78
N LEU A 229 -15.96 1.95 2.34
CA LEU A 229 -15.17 0.88 2.98
C LEU A 229 -15.91 0.28 4.17
N PHE A 230 -16.50 1.10 5.04
CA PHE A 230 -17.32 0.61 6.15
C PHE A 230 -18.44 -0.30 5.66
N LEU A 231 -19.25 0.16 4.71
CA LEU A 231 -20.36 -0.61 4.17
C LEU A 231 -19.90 -1.91 3.50
N THR A 232 -18.87 -1.84 2.67
CA THR A 232 -18.35 -3.02 1.95
C THR A 232 -17.74 -4.04 2.92
N ILE A 233 -17.01 -3.59 3.94
CA ILE A 233 -16.38 -4.49 4.91
C ILE A 233 -17.43 -5.17 5.80
N VAL A 234 -18.39 -4.41 6.33
CA VAL A 234 -19.43 -4.96 7.20
C VAL A 234 -20.34 -5.94 6.46
N LEU A 235 -20.67 -5.64 5.20
CA LEU A 235 -21.53 -6.51 4.38
C LEU A 235 -20.77 -7.64 3.70
N PHE A 236 -19.44 -7.68 3.76
CA PHE A 236 -18.61 -8.57 2.97
C PHE A 236 -19.03 -10.04 3.09
N VAL A 237 -19.06 -10.57 4.31
CA VAL A 237 -19.34 -11.99 4.56
C VAL A 237 -20.79 -12.36 4.24
N THR A 238 -21.76 -11.46 4.50
CA THR A 238 -23.17 -11.72 4.26
C THR A 238 -23.53 -11.73 2.77
N VAL A 239 -22.88 -10.86 2.00
CA VAL A 239 -23.17 -10.64 0.59
C VAL A 239 -22.43 -11.64 -0.31
N ILE A 240 -21.27 -12.12 0.13
CA ILE A 240 -20.36 -12.96 -0.68
C ILE A 240 -20.94 -14.35 -1.02
N GLN A 241 -21.99 -14.77 -0.32
CA GLN A 241 -22.70 -16.03 -0.59
C GLN A 241 -23.46 -16.02 -1.93
N ASN A 242 -23.78 -14.84 -2.45
CA ASN A 242 -24.38 -14.69 -3.78
C ASN A 242 -23.30 -14.35 -4.80
N SER A 243 -23.23 -15.10 -5.91
CA SER A 243 -22.17 -14.96 -6.91
C SER A 243 -22.06 -13.55 -7.51
N ILE A 244 -23.18 -12.93 -7.86
CA ILE A 244 -23.18 -11.57 -8.46
C ILE A 244 -22.78 -10.55 -7.42
N LEU A 245 -23.34 -10.66 -6.22
CA LEU A 245 -23.02 -9.75 -5.11
C LEU A 245 -21.58 -9.92 -4.66
N ALA A 246 -21.00 -11.12 -4.71
CA ALA A 246 -19.59 -11.37 -4.41
C ALA A 246 -18.66 -10.58 -5.34
N LEU A 247 -18.93 -10.60 -6.64
CA LEU A 247 -18.14 -9.80 -7.61
C LEU A 247 -18.29 -8.31 -7.35
N THR A 248 -19.51 -7.86 -7.08
CA THR A 248 -19.79 -6.44 -6.79
C THR A 248 -19.11 -5.98 -5.51
N ILE A 249 -19.20 -6.75 -4.43
CA ILE A 249 -18.59 -6.37 -3.14
C ILE A 249 -17.06 -6.35 -3.22
N CYS A 250 -16.45 -7.30 -3.94
CA CYS A 250 -15.02 -7.32 -4.20
C CYS A 250 -14.58 -6.08 -5.00
N PHE A 251 -15.32 -5.71 -6.04
CA PHE A 251 -15.05 -4.50 -6.82
C PHE A 251 -15.14 -3.24 -5.94
N LEU A 252 -16.22 -3.08 -5.17
CA LEU A 252 -16.43 -1.93 -4.30
C LEU A 252 -15.40 -1.85 -3.17
N PHE A 253 -15.01 -3.01 -2.62
CA PHE A 253 -13.96 -3.07 -1.62
C PHE A 253 -12.60 -2.63 -2.19
N GLY A 254 -12.25 -3.10 -3.38
CA GLY A 254 -11.05 -2.64 -4.09
C GLY A 254 -11.08 -1.15 -4.40
N PHE A 255 -12.23 -0.66 -4.90
CA PHE A 255 -12.44 0.76 -5.19
C PHE A 255 -12.23 1.62 -3.93
N GLY A 256 -12.85 1.27 -2.81
CA GLY A 256 -12.67 1.96 -1.53
C GLY A 256 -11.22 1.89 -1.02
N THR A 257 -10.61 0.71 -1.06
CA THR A 257 -9.24 0.49 -0.59
C THR A 257 -8.23 1.37 -1.34
N PHE A 258 -8.15 1.26 -2.64
CA PHE A 258 -7.16 2.01 -3.42
C PHE A 258 -7.62 3.43 -3.76
N GLY A 259 -8.93 3.72 -3.72
CA GLY A 259 -9.45 5.08 -3.83
C GLY A 259 -9.18 5.93 -2.59
N THR A 260 -9.07 5.34 -1.41
CA THR A 260 -8.72 6.09 -0.19
C THR A 260 -7.23 6.47 -0.16
N THR A 261 -6.37 5.66 -0.78
CA THR A 261 -4.90 5.86 -0.75
C THR A 261 -4.43 7.19 -1.31
N PRO A 262 -4.84 7.67 -2.51
CA PRO A 262 -4.42 8.97 -3.03
C PRO A 262 -4.90 10.14 -2.17
N LEU A 263 -6.10 10.05 -1.59
CA LEU A 263 -6.63 11.10 -0.72
C LEU A 263 -5.80 11.24 0.57
N LEU A 264 -5.42 10.12 1.20
CA LEU A 264 -4.56 10.10 2.38
C LEU A 264 -3.14 10.56 2.05
N ASN A 265 -2.57 10.12 0.92
CA ASN A 265 -1.27 10.59 0.44
C ASN A 265 -1.26 12.10 0.20
N SER A 266 -2.29 12.64 -0.45
CA SER A 266 -2.43 14.08 -0.66
C SER A 266 -2.52 14.83 0.66
N LYS A 267 -3.30 14.34 1.63
CA LYS A 267 -3.39 14.96 2.96
C LYS A 267 -2.04 15.01 3.66
N ILE A 268 -1.26 13.93 3.66
CA ILE A 268 0.05 13.93 4.35
C ILE A 268 1.05 14.86 3.67
N ILE A 269 1.06 14.89 2.32
CA ILE A 269 1.94 15.78 1.55
C ILE A 269 1.59 17.25 1.81
N LEU A 270 0.29 17.59 1.82
CA LEU A 270 -0.18 18.96 2.08
C LEU A 270 0.06 19.39 3.53
N SER A 271 0.03 18.45 4.49
CA SER A 271 0.36 18.73 5.89
C SER A 271 1.87 18.96 6.12
N ALA A 272 2.72 18.50 5.20
CA ALA A 272 4.18 18.58 5.30
C ALA A 272 4.77 19.39 4.13
N LYS A 273 4.21 20.56 3.83
CA LYS A 273 4.63 21.42 2.69
C LYS A 273 6.12 21.76 2.68
N GLU A 274 6.76 21.83 3.85
CA GLU A 274 8.18 22.14 3.99
C GLU A 274 9.11 20.95 3.64
N ALA A 275 8.56 19.71 3.62
CA ALA A 275 9.33 18.50 3.35
C ALA A 275 8.52 17.46 2.53
N PRO A 276 8.08 17.76 1.30
CA PRO A 276 7.17 16.91 0.53
C PRO A 276 7.78 15.55 0.14
N LEU A 277 9.10 15.49 -0.04
CA LEU A 277 9.80 14.24 -0.35
C LEU A 277 9.81 13.28 0.84
N LEU A 278 10.02 13.80 2.05
CA LEU A 278 9.89 13.02 3.28
C LEU A 278 8.45 12.57 3.49
N ALA A 279 7.48 13.47 3.30
CA ALA A 279 6.06 13.16 3.45
C ALA A 279 5.65 11.96 2.59
N SER A 280 6.11 11.87 1.34
CA SER A 280 5.82 10.73 0.46
C SER A 280 6.49 9.43 0.93
N THR A 281 7.73 9.50 1.43
CA THR A 281 8.44 8.33 1.99
C THR A 281 7.79 7.86 3.29
N LEU A 282 7.41 8.80 4.15
CA LEU A 282 6.69 8.52 5.39
C LEU A 282 5.33 7.89 5.11
N ALA A 283 4.59 8.39 4.12
CA ALA A 283 3.31 7.82 3.74
C ALA A 283 3.43 6.31 3.45
N ALA A 284 4.40 5.91 2.63
CA ALA A 284 4.64 4.50 2.34
C ALA A 284 4.93 3.66 3.60
N SER A 285 5.76 4.18 4.52
CA SER A 285 6.06 3.51 5.79
C SER A 285 4.81 3.42 6.68
N ILE A 286 4.03 4.49 6.79
CA ILE A 286 2.83 4.56 7.63
C ILE A 286 1.74 3.62 7.11
N PHE A 287 1.54 3.51 5.78
CA PHE A 287 0.64 2.52 5.21
C PHE A 287 1.08 1.07 5.52
N ASN A 288 2.38 0.80 5.57
CA ASN A 288 2.89 -0.51 5.98
C ASN A 288 2.70 -0.76 7.48
N VAL A 289 2.77 0.27 8.35
CA VAL A 289 2.37 0.13 9.76
C VAL A 289 0.88 -0.20 9.87
N ALA A 290 0.00 0.48 9.13
CA ALA A 290 -1.43 0.19 9.11
C ALA A 290 -1.72 -1.24 8.63
N ASN A 291 -1.02 -1.71 7.58
CA ASN A 291 -1.10 -3.08 7.09
C ASN A 291 -0.69 -4.10 8.18
N PHE A 292 0.44 -3.86 8.84
CA PHE A 292 0.93 -4.71 9.92
C PHE A 292 -0.07 -4.79 11.08
N LEU A 293 -0.59 -3.64 11.54
CA LEU A 293 -1.57 -3.58 12.62
C LEU A 293 -2.87 -4.30 12.23
N GLY A 294 -3.38 -4.05 11.03
CA GLY A 294 -4.58 -4.72 10.55
C GLY A 294 -4.42 -6.24 10.48
N ALA A 295 -3.30 -6.72 9.92
CA ALA A 295 -3.00 -8.14 9.85
C ALA A 295 -2.87 -8.79 11.24
N ILE A 296 -2.23 -8.12 12.21
CA ILE A 296 -2.13 -8.61 13.59
C ILE A 296 -3.50 -8.64 14.27
N ILE A 297 -4.26 -7.55 14.19
CA ILE A 297 -5.61 -7.49 14.77
C ILE A 297 -6.44 -8.66 14.24
N GLY A 298 -6.52 -8.83 12.93
CA GLY A 298 -7.27 -9.92 12.33
C GLY A 298 -6.76 -11.31 12.74
N SER A 299 -5.44 -11.50 12.84
CA SER A 299 -4.84 -12.77 13.28
C SER A 299 -5.17 -13.08 14.73
N ILE A 300 -5.12 -12.10 15.63
CA ILE A 300 -5.49 -12.27 17.05
C ILE A 300 -6.98 -12.62 17.16
N LEU A 301 -7.86 -11.88 16.47
CA LEU A 301 -9.29 -12.13 16.50
C LEU A 301 -9.63 -13.56 16.01
N LEU A 302 -8.96 -14.00 14.94
CA LEU A 302 -9.13 -15.35 14.43
C LEU A 302 -8.57 -16.42 15.40
N SER A 303 -7.44 -16.15 16.07
CA SER A 303 -6.82 -17.08 17.02
C SER A 303 -7.64 -17.32 18.28
N VAL A 304 -8.45 -16.33 18.68
CA VAL A 304 -9.42 -16.49 19.80
C VAL A 304 -10.75 -17.09 19.34
N GLY A 305 -10.85 -17.53 18.09
CA GLY A 305 -12.02 -18.25 17.56
C GLY A 305 -13.16 -17.37 17.08
N LEU A 306 -12.95 -16.07 16.86
CA LEU A 306 -14.00 -15.20 16.32
C LEU A 306 -14.30 -15.54 14.86
N PRO A 307 -15.58 -15.67 14.49
CA PRO A 307 -15.97 -15.90 13.09
C PRO A 307 -15.69 -14.67 12.22
N TYR A 308 -15.47 -14.89 10.94
CA TYR A 308 -15.14 -13.82 9.97
C TYR A 308 -16.13 -12.65 9.98
N ILE A 309 -17.43 -12.91 10.22
CA ILE A 309 -18.44 -11.85 10.31
C ILE A 309 -18.16 -10.87 11.45
N GLN A 310 -17.70 -11.36 12.60
CA GLN A 310 -17.33 -10.48 13.72
C GLN A 310 -16.03 -9.74 13.45
N ILE A 311 -15.07 -10.39 12.76
CA ILE A 311 -13.83 -9.76 12.33
C ILE A 311 -14.11 -8.59 11.38
N THR A 312 -15.02 -8.77 10.41
CA THR A 312 -15.41 -7.67 9.51
C THR A 312 -16.17 -6.55 10.23
N MET A 313 -17.00 -6.86 11.21
CA MET A 313 -17.67 -5.85 12.04
C MET A 313 -16.67 -5.02 12.86
N ILE A 314 -15.68 -5.67 13.48
CA ILE A 314 -14.59 -4.98 14.22
C ILE A 314 -13.77 -4.11 13.25
N SER A 315 -13.45 -4.64 12.06
CA SER A 315 -12.80 -3.88 11.00
C SER A 315 -13.58 -2.63 10.61
N GLY A 316 -14.91 -2.76 10.49
CA GLY A 316 -15.80 -1.63 10.26
C GLY A 316 -15.73 -0.59 11.39
N GLY A 317 -15.69 -1.03 12.65
CA GLY A 317 -15.49 -0.14 13.81
C GLY A 317 -14.18 0.64 13.75
N ILE A 318 -13.10 -0.01 13.29
CA ILE A 318 -11.80 0.66 13.09
C ILE A 318 -11.89 1.72 11.97
N ILE A 319 -12.63 1.46 10.90
CA ILE A 319 -12.90 2.46 9.84
C ILE A 319 -13.68 3.67 10.40
N VAL A 320 -14.66 3.44 11.26
CA VAL A 320 -15.40 4.53 11.94
C VAL A 320 -14.45 5.37 12.80
N LEU A 321 -13.49 4.76 13.50
CA LEU A 321 -12.44 5.50 14.21
C LEU A 321 -11.65 6.39 13.24
N GLY A 322 -11.29 5.89 12.05
CA GLY A 322 -10.65 6.69 11.01
C GLY A 322 -11.49 7.88 10.55
N MET A 323 -12.82 7.69 10.40
CA MET A 323 -13.75 8.77 10.09
C MET A 323 -13.79 9.82 11.20
N PHE A 324 -13.82 9.40 12.47
CA PHE A 324 -13.77 10.28 13.62
C PHE A 324 -12.47 11.10 13.68
N LEU A 325 -11.31 10.45 13.47
CA LEU A 325 -10.03 11.14 13.41
C LEU A 325 -9.96 12.14 12.25
N ASN A 326 -10.59 11.82 11.11
CA ASN A 326 -10.70 12.77 10.00
C ASN A 326 -11.59 13.99 10.35
N LEU A 327 -12.63 13.82 11.19
CA LEU A 327 -13.41 14.93 11.75
C LEU A 327 -12.56 15.81 12.66
N VAL A 328 -11.78 15.22 13.56
CA VAL A 328 -10.83 15.93 14.43
C VAL A 328 -9.86 16.75 13.58
N ASN A 329 -9.31 16.15 12.51
CA ASN A 329 -8.42 16.85 11.58
C ASN A 329 -9.10 18.05 10.92
N GLN A 330 -10.34 17.90 10.47
CA GLN A 330 -11.11 18.98 9.84
C GLN A 330 -11.38 20.15 10.80
N LEU A 331 -11.68 19.84 12.07
CA LEU A 331 -11.88 20.86 13.11
C LEU A 331 -10.56 21.58 13.41
N TYR A 332 -9.46 20.86 13.44
CA TYR A 332 -8.13 21.42 13.63
C TYR A 332 -7.76 22.36 12.47
N GLU A 333 -7.96 21.94 11.22
CA GLU A 333 -7.71 22.76 10.01
C GLU A 333 -8.52 24.06 10.05
N LYS A 334 -9.82 24.00 10.34
CA LYS A 334 -10.69 25.19 10.43
C LYS A 334 -10.21 26.18 11.48
N LYS A 335 -9.80 25.71 12.66
CA LYS A 335 -9.35 26.57 13.75
C LYS A 335 -8.06 27.32 13.42
N HIS A 336 -7.14 26.71 12.65
CA HIS A 336 -5.85 27.32 12.33
C HIS A 336 -5.87 28.17 11.06
N VAL A 337 -6.77 27.91 10.11
CA VAL A 337 -6.98 28.78 8.93
C VAL A 337 -7.62 30.11 9.33
N THR A 338 -8.61 30.07 10.22
CA THR A 338 -9.24 31.33 10.74
C THR A 338 -8.28 32.18 11.57
N PHE A 339 -7.26 31.59 12.23
CA PHE A 339 -6.26 32.37 12.98
C PHE A 339 -5.25 33.08 12.08
N ASN A 340 -4.90 32.48 10.92
CA ASN A 340 -3.95 33.09 9.96
C ASN A 340 -4.57 34.14 9.04
N GLU A 341 -5.90 34.25 8.97
CA GLU A 341 -6.59 35.33 8.23
C GLU A 341 -6.80 36.60 9.10
N TYR A 342 -6.58 36.52 10.42
CA TYR A 342 -6.73 37.65 11.37
C TYR A 342 -5.40 38.08 12.01
N SER A 343 -4.26 37.51 11.61
CA SER A 343 -2.91 37.90 11.99
C SER A 343 -2.12 38.47 10.82
#